data_2c36137f93cfed7c42fc526adfd32997
#
_entry.id   2c36137f93cfed7c42fc526adfd32997
#
_cell.length_a   1.000
_cell.length_b   1.000
_cell.length_c   1.000
_cell.angle_alpha   90.00
_cell.angle_beta   90.00
_cell.angle_gamma   90.00
#
_symmetry.space_group_name_H-M   'P 1'
#
loop_
_entity.id
_entity.type
_entity.pdbx_description
1 polymer ?
#
loop_
_entity_poly.entity_id
_entity_poly.type
_entity_poly.pdbx_seq_one_letter_code
_entity_poly.pdbx_strand_id
1 'polypeptide(L)'
;TRVRSSAASDVYKRQLQTPFFVKGEVAAETSELGEFEETLYKVADEDLYLIATAEQTLAALHRDEIIAPEDLPIQYCALSTCFRKEAGSHGKDTLGIFRVHQFEKIEQFIYTTPEESKNAHKKLLEVTEEIYQKLGLHYHVVAIVSSALNDNAAVKYDLEAWFPGSKAYRELVSCTNCKDYQARKTKTRFGKAGSGDAQTLHTLNSTAIATERTICCLLENYQQEDGSVKVPDVLVPYMGGKTVINAVK
;
A
#
# COMPACT_ATOMS: atom_id res chain seq x y z
N THR A 1 -2.16 -14.02 12.69
CA THR A 1 -1.91 -15.11 11.72
C THR A 1 -1.01 -14.53 10.65
N ARG A 2 0.28 -14.90 10.65
CA ARG A 2 1.26 -14.46 9.65
C ARG A 2 0.92 -15.11 8.31
N VAL A 3 0.25 -14.40 7.44
CA VAL A 3 0.25 -14.74 6.01
C VAL A 3 1.63 -14.35 5.49
N ARG A 4 2.57 -15.30 5.50
CA ARG A 4 3.79 -15.16 4.71
C ARG A 4 3.39 -15.41 3.27
N SER A 5 3.15 -14.35 2.48
CA SER A 5 3.15 -14.53 1.05
C SER A 5 4.59 -14.83 0.63
N SER A 6 4.86 -16.06 0.22
CA SER A 6 6.20 -16.47 -0.25
C SER A 6 6.68 -15.58 -1.40
N ALA A 7 5.78 -15.14 -2.28
CA ALA A 7 6.10 -14.22 -3.37
C ALA A 7 6.63 -12.87 -2.90
N ALA A 8 6.00 -12.25 -1.88
CA ALA A 8 6.50 -10.98 -1.33
C ALA A 8 7.80 -11.17 -0.54
N SER A 9 8.01 -12.35 0.11
CA SER A 9 9.23 -12.62 0.88
C SER A 9 10.46 -12.88 0.00
N ASP A 10 10.27 -13.39 -1.21
CA ASP A 10 11.37 -13.65 -2.13
C ASP A 10 11.85 -12.38 -2.85
N VAL A 11 10.96 -11.41 -3.05
CA VAL A 11 11.28 -10.13 -3.70
C VAL A 11 11.73 -9.07 -2.70
N TYR A 12 11.21 -9.09 -1.46
CA TYR A 12 11.53 -8.10 -0.42
C TYR A 12 12.26 -8.74 0.75
N LYS A 13 13.58 -8.58 0.78
CA LYS A 13 14.44 -9.14 1.84
C LYS A 13 14.27 -8.46 3.19
N ARG A 14 13.60 -7.29 3.28
CA ARG A 14 13.46 -6.49 4.51
C ARG A 14 11.99 -6.25 4.84
N GLN A 15 11.44 -7.09 5.71
CA GLN A 15 10.11 -6.90 6.28
C GLN A 15 10.21 -6.05 7.54
N LEU A 16 9.37 -5.02 7.62
CA LEU A 16 9.35 -4.09 8.74
C LEU A 16 7.96 -4.05 9.38
N GLN A 17 7.95 -3.81 10.68
CA GLN A 17 6.78 -3.33 11.40
C GLN A 17 7.11 -1.92 11.88
N THR A 18 6.40 -0.94 11.31
CA THR A 18 6.62 0.48 11.61
C THR A 18 5.70 0.94 12.75
N PRO A 19 6.02 2.05 13.44
CA PRO A 19 5.11 2.68 14.37
C PRO A 19 3.77 3.04 13.71
N PHE A 20 2.68 3.06 14.51
CA PHE A 20 1.36 3.48 14.04
C PHE A 20 1.12 4.99 14.22
N PHE A 21 2.10 5.69 14.78
CA PHE A 21 2.06 7.11 15.05
C PHE A 21 3.21 7.81 14.31
N VAL A 22 2.93 9.02 13.84
CA VAL A 22 3.93 9.95 13.30
C VAL A 22 3.74 11.32 13.92
N LYS A 23 4.82 12.07 14.08
CA LYS A 23 4.76 13.49 14.46
C LYS A 23 4.16 14.31 13.33
N GLY A 24 3.54 15.45 13.64
CA GLY A 24 2.93 16.34 12.66
C GLY A 24 3.89 16.76 11.55
N GLU A 25 5.15 17.09 11.88
CA GLU A 25 6.17 17.41 10.88
C GLU A 25 6.43 16.26 9.89
N VAL A 26 6.49 15.01 10.37
CA VAL A 26 6.71 13.82 9.54
C VAL A 26 5.50 13.56 8.65
N ALA A 27 4.30 13.69 9.21
CA ALA A 27 3.08 13.55 8.44
C ALA A 27 3.00 14.59 7.31
N ALA A 28 3.37 15.84 7.57
CA ALA A 28 3.42 16.91 6.56
C ALA A 28 4.46 16.68 5.45
N GLU A 29 5.57 16.01 5.77
CA GLU A 29 6.61 15.67 4.79
C GLU A 29 6.23 14.48 3.89
N THR A 30 5.44 13.54 4.42
CA THR A 30 5.17 12.24 3.75
C THR A 30 3.75 12.09 3.22
N SER A 31 2.83 13.00 3.57
CA SER A 31 1.44 13.02 3.12
C SER A 31 1.17 14.23 2.21
N GLU A 32 -0.01 14.25 1.62
CA GLU A 32 -0.53 15.42 0.94
C GLU A 32 -0.93 16.51 1.96
N LEU A 33 -0.48 17.74 1.70
CA LEU A 33 -0.74 18.86 2.61
C LEU A 33 -2.22 19.22 2.75
N GLY A 34 -3.03 19.02 1.70
CA GLY A 34 -4.46 19.39 1.69
C GLY A 34 -5.36 18.37 2.39
N GLU A 35 -4.97 17.09 2.41
CA GLU A 35 -5.80 16.00 2.96
C GLU A 35 -5.44 15.61 4.40
N PHE A 36 -4.32 16.13 4.90
CA PHE A 36 -3.72 15.73 6.16
C PHE A 36 -4.68 15.87 7.36
N GLU A 37 -5.27 17.04 7.55
CA GLU A 37 -6.16 17.30 8.70
C GLU A 37 -7.52 16.61 8.57
N GLU A 38 -8.00 16.43 7.34
CA GLU A 38 -9.28 15.79 7.07
C GLU A 38 -9.21 14.26 7.16
N THR A 39 -8.06 13.68 6.78
CA THR A 39 -7.87 12.23 6.64
C THR A 39 -7.32 11.56 7.89
N LEU A 40 -6.36 12.21 8.59
CA LEU A 40 -5.65 11.59 9.71
C LEU A 40 -6.34 11.82 11.06
N TYR A 41 -6.34 10.80 11.88
CA TYR A 41 -6.69 10.92 13.30
C TYR A 41 -5.52 11.55 14.07
N LYS A 42 -5.80 12.63 14.78
CA LYS A 42 -4.86 13.27 15.70
C LYS A 42 -5.09 12.77 17.13
N VAL A 43 -4.01 12.51 17.86
CA VAL A 43 -4.07 12.24 19.30
C VAL A 43 -4.37 13.55 20.01
N ALA A 44 -5.35 13.56 20.94
CA ALA A 44 -5.71 14.76 21.68
C ALA A 44 -4.53 15.23 22.53
N ASP A 45 -4.31 16.54 22.52
CA ASP A 45 -3.27 17.24 23.29
C ASP A 45 -1.82 16.84 22.97
N GLU A 46 -1.61 16.10 21.85
CA GLU A 46 -0.29 15.67 21.39
C GLU A 46 -0.05 16.09 19.93
N ASP A 47 1.24 16.25 19.56
CA ASP A 47 1.63 16.43 18.16
C ASP A 47 1.89 15.06 17.51
N LEU A 48 0.91 14.16 17.65
CA LEU A 48 0.94 12.80 17.09
C LEU A 48 -0.31 12.52 16.27
N TYR A 49 -0.10 11.80 15.18
CA TYR A 49 -1.14 11.40 14.25
C TYR A 49 -1.05 9.90 13.98
N LEU A 50 -2.19 9.23 13.90
CA LEU A 50 -2.27 7.84 13.47
C LEU A 50 -2.00 7.77 11.95
N ILE A 51 -1.17 6.82 11.54
CA ILE A 51 -0.83 6.66 10.12
C ILE A 51 -2.04 6.19 9.30
N ALA A 52 -2.21 6.77 8.10
CA ALA A 52 -3.19 6.29 7.12
C ALA A 52 -2.65 5.13 6.27
N THR A 53 -1.33 4.92 6.29
CA THR A 53 -0.60 3.93 5.52
C THR A 53 0.83 3.81 6.05
N ALA A 54 1.43 2.62 5.96
CA ALA A 54 2.85 2.43 6.27
C ALA A 54 3.78 3.22 5.31
N GLU A 55 3.29 3.66 4.15
CA GLU A 55 4.03 4.58 3.27
C GLU A 55 4.61 5.76 4.04
N GLN A 56 3.83 6.37 4.94
CA GLN A 56 4.26 7.55 5.70
C GLN A 56 5.50 7.26 6.57
N THR A 57 5.48 6.16 7.28
CA THR A 57 6.61 5.75 8.14
C THR A 57 7.78 5.21 7.34
N LEU A 58 7.51 4.51 6.25
CA LEU A 58 8.54 4.00 5.35
C LEU A 58 9.25 5.14 4.61
N ALA A 59 8.53 6.17 4.16
CA ALA A 59 9.11 7.35 3.50
C ALA A 59 9.98 8.19 4.44
N ALA A 60 9.71 8.14 5.75
CA ALA A 60 10.47 8.85 6.77
C ALA A 60 11.65 8.05 7.34
N LEU A 61 11.78 6.76 7.02
CA LEU A 61 12.77 5.87 7.66
C LEU A 61 14.21 6.34 7.46
N HIS A 62 14.49 6.93 6.31
CA HIS A 62 15.81 7.48 5.95
C HIS A 62 15.83 9.02 5.91
N ARG A 63 15.00 9.65 6.75
CA ARG A 63 14.92 11.11 6.84
C ARG A 63 16.27 11.69 7.25
N ASP A 64 16.69 12.75 6.55
CA ASP A 64 17.99 13.45 6.73
C ASP A 64 19.23 12.57 6.43
N GLU A 65 19.08 11.42 5.78
CA GLU A 65 20.19 10.50 5.48
C GLU A 65 20.73 10.67 4.05
N ILE A 66 22.02 10.34 3.90
CA ILE A 66 22.68 10.16 2.61
C ILE A 66 23.01 8.66 2.47
N ILE A 67 22.32 8.00 1.58
CA ILE A 67 22.45 6.56 1.30
C ILE A 67 23.61 6.34 0.34
N ALA A 68 24.45 5.32 0.59
CA ALA A 68 25.50 4.98 -0.34
C ALA A 68 24.91 4.43 -1.65
N PRO A 69 25.42 4.82 -2.83
CA PRO A 69 24.87 4.38 -4.12
C PRO A 69 24.81 2.87 -4.28
N GLU A 70 25.76 2.15 -3.72
CA GLU A 70 25.84 0.69 -3.73
C GLU A 70 24.74 -0.01 -2.90
N ASP A 71 24.10 0.70 -1.97
CA ASP A 71 22.99 0.19 -1.18
C ASP A 71 21.64 0.30 -1.90
N LEU A 72 21.55 1.06 -3.00
CA LEU A 72 20.34 1.23 -3.79
C LEU A 72 20.18 0.10 -4.86
N PRO A 73 18.96 -0.34 -5.13
CA PRO A 73 17.69 0.08 -4.51
C PRO A 73 17.46 -0.56 -3.15
N ILE A 74 16.94 0.23 -2.20
CA ILE A 74 16.45 -0.30 -0.92
C ILE A 74 14.97 -0.63 -1.08
N GLN A 75 14.58 -1.85 -0.69
CA GLN A 75 13.22 -2.36 -0.84
C GLN A 75 12.70 -2.82 0.51
N TYR A 76 11.56 -2.27 0.90
CA TYR A 76 10.85 -2.60 2.13
C TYR A 76 9.46 -3.14 1.86
N CYS A 77 8.99 -3.99 2.77
CA CYS A 77 7.61 -4.42 2.84
C CYS A 77 7.15 -4.29 4.29
N ALA A 78 6.07 -3.58 4.54
CA ALA A 78 5.54 -3.38 5.88
C ALA A 78 4.09 -3.83 5.98
N LEU A 79 3.79 -4.64 7.01
CA LEU A 79 2.42 -4.89 7.46
C LEU A 79 2.10 -3.89 8.56
N SER A 80 1.05 -3.12 8.38
CA SER A 80 0.60 -2.18 9.41
C SER A 80 -0.92 -2.11 9.51
N THR A 81 -1.40 -1.80 10.71
CA THR A 81 -2.71 -1.20 10.89
C THR A 81 -2.67 0.24 10.38
N CYS A 82 -3.70 0.63 9.65
CA CYS A 82 -3.88 1.96 9.06
C CYS A 82 -5.18 2.56 9.58
N PHE A 83 -5.22 3.90 9.69
CA PHE A 83 -6.35 4.63 10.27
C PHE A 83 -6.75 5.78 9.36
N ARG A 84 -8.01 5.86 8.99
CA ARG A 84 -8.54 6.97 8.18
C ARG A 84 -9.85 7.47 8.73
N LYS A 85 -10.09 8.75 8.74
CA LYS A 85 -11.37 9.35 9.15
C LYS A 85 -12.50 9.05 8.17
N GLU A 86 -12.18 8.70 6.92
CA GLU A 86 -13.15 8.46 5.85
C GLU A 86 -14.15 9.61 5.66
N ALA A 87 -13.70 10.85 5.94
CA ALA A 87 -14.50 12.05 5.82
C ALA A 87 -15.04 12.22 4.38
N GLY A 88 -16.32 12.54 4.24
CA GLY A 88 -16.96 12.67 2.94
C GLY A 88 -17.33 11.37 2.23
N SER A 89 -17.00 10.22 2.79
CA SER A 89 -17.37 8.92 2.23
C SER A 89 -18.81 8.58 2.58
N HIS A 90 -19.71 8.71 1.62
CA HIS A 90 -21.12 8.38 1.79
C HIS A 90 -21.56 7.36 0.74
N GLY A 91 -22.51 6.48 1.12
CA GLY A 91 -23.14 5.54 0.21
C GLY A 91 -22.75 4.07 0.37
N LYS A 92 -22.86 3.29 -0.72
CA LYS A 92 -22.70 1.81 -0.69
C LYS A 92 -21.32 1.34 -0.22
N ASP A 93 -20.26 2.14 -0.39
CA ASP A 93 -18.90 1.77 -0.03
C ASP A 93 -18.66 1.74 1.47
N THR A 94 -19.55 2.35 2.27
CA THR A 94 -19.49 2.35 3.74
C THR A 94 -20.17 1.14 4.37
N LEU A 95 -20.77 0.26 3.57
CA LEU A 95 -21.38 -0.97 4.06
C LEU A 95 -20.34 -2.07 4.25
N GLY A 96 -20.54 -2.90 5.30
CA GLY A 96 -19.64 -4.01 5.63
C GLY A 96 -18.26 -3.54 6.04
N ILE A 97 -17.22 -4.23 5.55
CA ILE A 97 -15.82 -3.97 5.89
C ILE A 97 -15.00 -3.41 4.71
N PHE A 98 -15.65 -3.05 3.59
CA PHE A 98 -14.92 -2.54 2.41
C PHE A 98 -14.24 -1.19 2.68
N ARG A 99 -14.90 -0.31 3.44
CA ARG A 99 -14.37 0.99 3.83
C ARG A 99 -14.60 1.20 5.32
N VAL A 100 -13.53 1.11 6.09
CA VAL A 100 -13.52 1.15 7.54
C VAL A 100 -12.45 2.13 8.06
N HIS A 101 -12.64 2.61 9.28
CA HIS A 101 -11.74 3.59 9.91
C HIS A 101 -10.40 2.99 10.34
N GLN A 102 -10.37 1.69 10.61
CA GLN A 102 -9.18 0.94 10.97
C GLN A 102 -9.12 -0.31 10.10
N PHE A 103 -8.00 -0.52 9.42
CA PHE A 103 -7.79 -1.65 8.51
C PHE A 103 -6.31 -2.06 8.47
N GLU A 104 -6.04 -3.25 7.95
CA GLU A 104 -4.69 -3.76 7.76
C GLU A 104 -4.26 -3.65 6.30
N LYS A 105 -3.01 -3.25 6.09
CA LYS A 105 -2.43 -3.12 4.75
C LYS A 105 -0.98 -3.61 4.73
N ILE A 106 -0.65 -4.34 3.69
CA ILE A 106 0.74 -4.65 3.35
C ILE A 106 1.18 -3.65 2.29
N GLU A 107 2.18 -2.85 2.65
CA GLU A 107 2.74 -1.80 1.80
C GLU A 107 4.14 -2.18 1.32
N GLN A 108 4.40 -1.98 0.03
CA GLN A 108 5.71 -2.09 -0.60
C GLN A 108 6.29 -0.69 -0.77
N PHE A 109 7.57 -0.51 -0.50
CA PHE A 109 8.24 0.78 -0.64
C PHE A 109 9.65 0.61 -1.19
N ILE A 110 10.04 1.48 -2.13
CA ILE A 110 11.36 1.46 -2.75
C ILE A 110 11.99 2.85 -2.70
N TYR A 111 13.25 2.88 -2.26
CA TYR A 111 14.17 3.99 -2.50
C TYR A 111 15.10 3.60 -3.64
N THR A 112 15.24 4.45 -4.65
CA THR A 112 16.05 4.13 -5.83
C THR A 112 16.65 5.38 -6.45
N THR A 113 17.58 5.19 -7.40
CA THR A 113 18.09 6.30 -8.22
C THR A 113 17.02 6.77 -9.22
N PRO A 114 17.11 8.01 -9.71
CA PRO A 114 16.20 8.51 -10.76
C PRO A 114 16.17 7.63 -12.01
N GLU A 115 17.32 7.08 -12.42
CA GLU A 115 17.48 6.24 -13.62
C GLU A 115 16.71 4.93 -13.52
N GLU A 116 16.73 4.29 -12.32
CA GLU A 116 16.08 3.01 -12.08
C GLU A 116 14.59 3.13 -11.68
N SER A 117 14.11 4.34 -11.46
CA SER A 117 12.78 4.62 -10.94
C SER A 117 11.65 4.02 -11.79
N LYS A 118 11.78 4.05 -13.13
CA LYS A 118 10.78 3.48 -14.05
C LYS A 118 10.74 1.94 -13.95
N ASN A 119 11.91 1.30 -13.89
CA ASN A 119 12.02 -0.14 -13.77
C ASN A 119 11.51 -0.62 -12.39
N ALA A 120 11.83 0.12 -11.33
CA ALA A 120 11.33 -0.15 -9.99
C ALA A 120 9.80 -0.06 -9.91
N HIS A 121 9.18 0.92 -10.57
CA HIS A 121 7.72 1.07 -10.63
C HIS A 121 7.04 -0.13 -11.32
N LYS A 122 7.59 -0.54 -12.47
CA LYS A 122 7.10 -1.73 -13.18
C LYS A 122 7.17 -2.97 -12.31
N LYS A 123 8.29 -3.17 -11.59
CA LYS A 123 8.47 -4.31 -10.70
C LYS A 123 7.49 -4.33 -9.53
N LEU A 124 7.17 -3.16 -8.92
CA LEU A 124 6.15 -3.06 -7.88
C LEU A 124 4.77 -3.55 -8.38
N LEU A 125 4.40 -3.11 -9.58
CA LEU A 125 3.15 -3.50 -10.21
C LEU A 125 3.12 -5.00 -10.53
N GLU A 126 4.18 -5.55 -11.11
CA GLU A 126 4.29 -6.98 -11.42
C GLU A 126 4.10 -7.87 -10.19
N VAL A 127 4.72 -7.51 -9.05
CA VAL A 127 4.57 -8.24 -7.78
C VAL A 127 3.11 -8.19 -7.30
N THR A 128 2.48 -7.04 -7.42
CA THR A 128 1.07 -6.89 -7.04
C THR A 128 0.15 -7.74 -7.93
N GLU A 129 0.32 -7.68 -9.26
CA GLU A 129 -0.46 -8.47 -10.20
C GLU A 129 -0.30 -9.98 -9.92
N GLU A 130 0.91 -10.46 -9.63
CA GLU A 130 1.17 -11.86 -9.26
C GLU A 130 0.34 -12.31 -8.05
N ILE A 131 0.16 -11.45 -7.04
CA ILE A 131 -0.66 -11.75 -5.87
C ILE A 131 -2.13 -11.96 -6.28
N TYR A 132 -2.70 -11.04 -7.04
CA TYR A 132 -4.11 -11.10 -7.46
C TYR A 132 -4.38 -12.22 -8.47
N GLN A 133 -3.41 -12.53 -9.35
CA GLN A 133 -3.44 -13.71 -10.22
C GLN A 133 -3.48 -15.01 -9.41
N LYS A 134 -2.63 -15.15 -8.40
CA LYS A 134 -2.63 -16.32 -7.50
C LYS A 134 -3.92 -16.46 -6.71
N LEU A 135 -4.55 -15.34 -6.35
CA LEU A 135 -5.86 -15.33 -5.71
C LEU A 135 -7.01 -15.68 -6.69
N GLY A 136 -6.74 -15.77 -8.00
CA GLY A 136 -7.72 -16.09 -9.03
C GLY A 136 -8.79 -15.01 -9.23
N LEU A 137 -8.48 -13.76 -8.90
CA LEU A 137 -9.40 -12.63 -9.03
C LEU A 137 -9.32 -12.03 -10.44
N HIS A 138 -10.47 -11.66 -11.00
CA HIS A 138 -10.56 -10.92 -12.24
C HIS A 138 -10.31 -9.43 -11.97
N TYR A 139 -9.29 -8.86 -12.62
CA TYR A 139 -8.88 -7.47 -12.42
C TYR A 139 -8.45 -6.82 -13.73
N HIS A 140 -8.33 -5.52 -13.70
CA HIS A 140 -7.59 -4.73 -14.68
C HIS A 140 -6.68 -3.70 -14.00
N VAL A 141 -5.71 -3.19 -14.74
CA VAL A 141 -4.83 -2.11 -14.30
C VAL A 141 -5.20 -0.85 -15.07
N VAL A 142 -5.44 0.23 -14.34
CA VAL A 142 -5.77 1.54 -14.91
C VAL A 142 -4.65 2.55 -14.63
N ALA A 143 -4.32 3.36 -15.63
CA ALA A 143 -3.44 4.51 -15.44
C ALA A 143 -4.27 5.71 -14.98
N ILE A 144 -3.87 6.31 -13.86
CA ILE A 144 -4.60 7.44 -13.31
C ILE A 144 -4.26 8.70 -14.12
N VAL A 145 -5.31 9.41 -14.56
CA VAL A 145 -5.17 10.64 -15.32
C VAL A 145 -4.59 11.77 -14.46
N SER A 146 -3.89 12.70 -15.07
CA SER A 146 -3.15 13.76 -14.35
C SER A 146 -4.02 14.60 -13.43
N SER A 147 -5.29 14.83 -13.77
CA SER A 147 -6.24 15.60 -12.96
C SER A 147 -6.75 14.86 -11.71
N ALA A 148 -6.49 13.55 -11.60
CA ALA A 148 -6.88 12.72 -10.46
C ALA A 148 -5.66 12.15 -9.71
N LEU A 149 -4.45 12.57 -10.10
CA LEU A 149 -3.23 12.21 -9.35
C LEU A 149 -3.19 12.95 -8.03
N ASN A 150 -2.72 12.26 -7.03
CA ASN A 150 -2.30 12.84 -5.77
C ASN A 150 -1.08 13.76 -5.97
N ASP A 151 -0.93 14.79 -5.14
CA ASP A 151 0.17 15.78 -5.25
C ASP A 151 1.57 15.14 -5.19
N ASN A 152 1.70 14.04 -4.47
CA ASN A 152 2.95 13.30 -4.34
C ASN A 152 3.23 12.33 -5.52
N ALA A 153 2.28 12.15 -6.44
CA ALA A 153 2.36 11.17 -7.51
C ALA A 153 2.78 11.80 -8.84
N ALA A 154 3.85 11.28 -9.45
CA ALA A 154 4.20 11.62 -10.82
C ALA A 154 3.56 10.65 -11.83
N VAL A 155 3.42 9.38 -11.46
CA VAL A 155 2.73 8.33 -12.23
C VAL A 155 2.08 7.38 -11.22
N LYS A 156 0.83 7.02 -11.48
CA LYS A 156 0.06 6.12 -10.63
C LYS A 156 -0.71 5.11 -11.47
N TYR A 157 -0.66 3.86 -11.08
CA TYR A 157 -1.50 2.78 -11.57
C TYR A 157 -2.32 2.22 -10.43
N ASP A 158 -3.61 2.01 -10.67
CA ASP A 158 -4.47 1.31 -9.73
C ASP A 158 -4.83 -0.07 -10.31
N LEU A 159 -4.80 -1.11 -9.46
CA LEU A 159 -5.36 -2.40 -9.78
C LEU A 159 -6.77 -2.44 -9.20
N GLU A 160 -7.74 -2.58 -10.10
CA GLU A 160 -9.15 -2.69 -9.76
C GLU A 160 -9.64 -4.10 -10.05
N ALA A 161 -10.24 -4.74 -9.05
CA ALA A 161 -10.83 -6.07 -9.19
C ALA A 161 -12.35 -6.00 -9.37
N TRP A 162 -12.91 -7.00 -10.02
CA TRP A 162 -14.34 -7.12 -10.25
C TRP A 162 -15.09 -7.51 -8.97
N PHE A 163 -16.15 -6.77 -8.66
CA PHE A 163 -17.08 -7.05 -7.57
C PHE A 163 -18.46 -7.40 -8.13
N PRO A 164 -18.86 -8.69 -8.09
CA PRO A 164 -20.15 -9.16 -8.65
C PRO A 164 -21.38 -8.48 -8.02
N GLY A 165 -21.33 -8.22 -6.71
CA GLY A 165 -22.44 -7.61 -5.98
C GLY A 165 -22.74 -6.18 -6.42
N SER A 166 -21.71 -5.37 -6.66
CA SER A 166 -21.86 -4.01 -7.19
C SER A 166 -21.84 -3.93 -8.70
N LYS A 167 -21.47 -5.01 -9.39
CA LYS A 167 -21.26 -5.08 -10.85
C LYS A 167 -20.30 -4.01 -11.34
N ALA A 168 -19.21 -3.81 -10.61
CA ALA A 168 -18.22 -2.79 -10.89
C ALA A 168 -16.81 -3.26 -10.53
N TYR A 169 -15.83 -2.70 -11.21
CA TYR A 169 -14.44 -2.78 -10.77
C TYR A 169 -14.20 -1.79 -9.64
N ARG A 170 -13.41 -2.21 -8.65
CA ARG A 170 -13.08 -1.40 -7.48
C ARG A 170 -11.60 -1.51 -7.16
N GLU A 171 -11.02 -0.38 -6.80
CA GLU A 171 -9.63 -0.26 -6.42
C GLU A 171 -9.30 -1.12 -5.19
N LEU A 172 -8.34 -2.03 -5.37
CA LEU A 172 -7.69 -2.80 -4.31
C LEU A 172 -6.26 -2.38 -4.06
N VAL A 173 -5.61 -1.82 -5.07
CA VAL A 173 -4.20 -1.43 -5.03
C VAL A 173 -4.01 -0.09 -5.71
N SER A 174 -3.16 0.72 -5.11
CA SER A 174 -2.55 1.89 -5.73
C SER A 174 -1.04 1.69 -5.80
N CYS A 175 -0.45 1.88 -6.99
CA CYS A 175 0.98 1.75 -7.25
C CYS A 175 1.53 3.07 -7.79
N THR A 176 2.36 3.75 -7.01
CA THR A 176 2.76 5.14 -7.25
C THR A 176 4.26 5.30 -7.39
N ASN A 177 4.68 6.07 -8.38
CA ASN A 177 6.01 6.63 -8.47
C ASN A 177 5.96 8.10 -8.04
N CYS A 178 6.52 8.41 -6.87
CA CYS A 178 6.58 9.77 -6.31
C CYS A 178 7.76 10.58 -6.83
N LYS A 179 8.65 9.97 -7.62
CA LYS A 179 9.93 10.57 -7.99
C LYS A 179 10.63 11.17 -6.76
N ASP A 180 11.08 12.40 -6.84
CA ASP A 180 11.82 13.11 -5.80
C ASP A 180 10.93 13.83 -4.77
N TYR A 181 9.60 13.78 -4.91
CA TYR A 181 8.68 14.60 -4.10
C TYR A 181 8.85 14.37 -2.60
N GLN A 182 8.75 13.13 -2.15
CA GLN A 182 8.93 12.78 -0.73
C GLN A 182 10.37 12.95 -0.29
N ALA A 183 11.33 12.52 -1.12
CA ALA A 183 12.75 12.59 -0.79
C ALA A 183 13.27 14.02 -0.63
N ARG A 184 12.74 14.99 -1.37
CA ARG A 184 13.05 16.42 -1.16
C ARG A 184 12.57 16.92 0.21
N LYS A 185 11.37 16.52 0.62
CA LYS A 185 10.79 16.92 1.92
C LYS A 185 11.52 16.25 3.08
N THR A 186 11.76 14.96 2.99
CA THR A 186 12.47 14.17 4.02
C THR A 186 14.00 14.36 3.97
N LYS A 187 14.51 15.11 2.99
CA LYS A 187 15.95 15.33 2.75
C LYS A 187 16.75 14.04 2.59
N THR A 188 16.09 12.99 2.08
CA THR A 188 16.73 11.71 1.80
C THR A 188 17.48 11.80 0.47
N ARG A 189 18.76 11.54 0.47
CA ARG A 189 19.65 11.68 -0.67
C ARG A 189 20.49 10.42 -0.87
N PHE A 190 21.16 10.32 -1.98
CA PHE A 190 22.19 9.30 -2.22
C PHE A 190 23.46 9.93 -2.74
N GLY A 191 24.58 9.30 -2.45
CA GLY A 191 25.90 9.78 -2.84
C GLY A 191 26.95 9.44 -1.81
N LYS A 192 28.18 9.92 -2.03
CA LYS A 192 29.26 9.75 -1.07
C LYS A 192 29.10 10.76 0.07
N ALA A 193 29.02 10.28 1.30
CA ALA A 193 28.91 11.13 2.48
C ALA A 193 30.09 12.14 2.51
N GLY A 194 29.78 13.43 2.73
CA GLY A 194 30.77 14.50 2.81
C GLY A 194 31.34 15.01 1.47
N SER A 195 30.93 14.46 0.32
CA SER A 195 31.42 14.92 -0.99
C SER A 195 30.79 16.23 -1.48
N GLY A 196 29.67 16.64 -0.92
CA GLY A 196 28.86 17.77 -1.44
C GLY A 196 28.01 17.46 -2.68
N ASP A 197 28.20 16.30 -3.30
CA ASP A 197 27.57 15.91 -4.58
C ASP A 197 26.34 15.00 -4.40
N ALA A 198 25.78 14.91 -3.17
CA ALA A 198 24.65 14.08 -2.90
C ALA A 198 23.40 14.53 -3.67
N GLN A 199 22.78 13.59 -4.39
CA GLN A 199 21.60 13.80 -5.22
C GLN A 199 20.33 13.33 -4.51
N THR A 200 19.19 13.93 -4.85
CA THR A 200 17.88 13.48 -4.36
C THR A 200 17.51 12.17 -5.06
N LEU A 201 17.12 11.18 -4.28
CA LEU A 201 16.66 9.90 -4.80
C LEU A 201 15.17 9.94 -5.16
N HIS A 202 14.67 8.87 -5.74
CA HIS A 202 13.25 8.65 -6.00
C HIS A 202 12.65 7.65 -5.01
N THR A 203 11.41 7.89 -4.63
CA THR A 203 10.60 6.98 -3.81
C THR A 203 9.42 6.44 -4.59
N LEU A 204 9.08 5.19 -4.32
CA LEU A 204 7.94 4.51 -4.92
C LEU A 204 7.23 3.68 -3.85
N ASN A 205 5.92 3.61 -3.96
CA ASN A 205 5.11 2.78 -3.08
C ASN A 205 4.06 1.99 -3.86
N SER A 206 3.62 0.90 -3.29
CA SER A 206 2.49 0.13 -3.79
C SER A 206 1.84 -0.67 -2.68
N THR A 207 0.55 -0.62 -2.60
CA THR A 207 -0.19 -1.61 -1.82
C THR A 207 0.08 -3.00 -2.39
N ALA A 208 0.49 -3.95 -1.56
CA ALA A 208 0.48 -5.37 -1.94
C ALA A 208 -0.90 -5.97 -1.67
N ILE A 209 -1.44 -5.75 -0.46
CA ILE A 209 -2.81 -6.19 -0.07
C ILE A 209 -3.42 -5.16 0.88
N ALA A 210 -4.64 -4.68 0.58
CA ALA A 210 -5.56 -4.07 1.52
C ALA A 210 -6.48 -5.18 2.03
N THR A 211 -6.26 -5.64 3.26
CA THR A 211 -6.79 -6.92 3.75
C THR A 211 -8.31 -6.98 3.69
N GLU A 212 -9.01 -6.00 4.25
CA GLU A 212 -10.47 -5.97 4.35
C GLU A 212 -11.13 -5.89 2.98
N ARG A 213 -10.62 -5.03 2.08
CA ARG A 213 -11.13 -4.93 0.70
C ARG A 213 -10.92 -6.21 -0.09
N THR A 214 -9.74 -6.84 0.06
CA THR A 214 -9.44 -8.11 -0.61
C THR A 214 -10.32 -9.24 -0.08
N ILE A 215 -10.60 -9.28 1.25
CA ILE A 215 -11.55 -10.23 1.83
C ILE A 215 -12.96 -10.03 1.23
N CYS A 216 -13.45 -8.79 1.13
CA CYS A 216 -14.75 -8.50 0.48
C CYS A 216 -14.77 -9.03 -0.96
N CYS A 217 -13.73 -8.75 -1.73
CA CYS A 217 -13.61 -9.21 -3.12
C CYS A 217 -13.61 -10.74 -3.22
N LEU A 218 -12.87 -11.42 -2.34
CA LEU A 218 -12.83 -12.89 -2.30
C LEU A 218 -14.19 -13.46 -1.92
N LEU A 219 -14.84 -12.93 -0.89
CA LEU A 219 -16.16 -13.40 -0.47
C LEU A 219 -17.18 -13.26 -1.60
N GLU A 220 -17.23 -12.12 -2.30
CA GLU A 220 -18.17 -11.92 -3.41
C GLU A 220 -17.90 -12.83 -4.61
N ASN A 221 -16.60 -13.04 -4.96
CA ASN A 221 -16.24 -13.84 -6.14
C ASN A 221 -16.29 -15.35 -5.92
N TYR A 222 -16.12 -15.81 -4.67
CA TYR A 222 -16.04 -17.24 -4.34
C TYR A 222 -17.27 -17.78 -3.61
N GLN A 223 -18.30 -16.95 -3.39
CA GLN A 223 -19.56 -17.39 -2.81
C GLN A 223 -20.27 -18.37 -3.76
N GLN A 224 -20.85 -19.44 -3.19
CA GLN A 224 -21.58 -20.47 -3.89
C GLN A 224 -23.11 -20.27 -3.69
N GLU A 225 -23.92 -20.97 -4.48
CA GLU A 225 -25.39 -20.87 -4.42
C GLU A 225 -25.98 -21.24 -3.06
N ASP A 226 -25.31 -22.13 -2.31
CA ASP A 226 -25.73 -22.55 -0.98
C ASP A 226 -25.27 -21.58 0.13
N GLY A 227 -24.64 -20.45 -0.25
CA GLY A 227 -24.11 -19.44 0.67
C GLY A 227 -22.75 -19.79 1.27
N SER A 228 -22.18 -20.95 0.93
CA SER A 228 -20.79 -21.28 1.29
C SER A 228 -19.81 -20.45 0.46
N VAL A 229 -18.55 -20.39 0.86
CA VAL A 229 -17.48 -19.69 0.15
C VAL A 229 -16.35 -20.66 -0.12
N LYS A 230 -16.00 -20.86 -1.39
CA LYS A 230 -14.81 -21.64 -1.76
C LYS A 230 -13.55 -20.86 -1.36
N VAL A 231 -12.61 -21.54 -0.72
CA VAL A 231 -11.30 -20.95 -0.39
C VAL A 231 -10.41 -21.03 -1.63
N PRO A 232 -9.79 -19.91 -2.09
CA PRO A 232 -8.79 -19.96 -3.16
C PRO A 232 -7.69 -20.94 -2.83
N ASP A 233 -7.25 -21.73 -3.82
CA ASP A 233 -6.29 -22.83 -3.61
C ASP A 233 -4.99 -22.37 -2.94
N VAL A 234 -4.50 -21.16 -3.29
CA VAL A 234 -3.30 -20.56 -2.68
C VAL A 234 -3.47 -20.26 -1.19
N LEU A 235 -4.69 -20.08 -0.70
CA LEU A 235 -4.98 -19.80 0.71
C LEU A 235 -5.26 -21.06 1.54
N VAL A 236 -5.56 -22.19 0.91
CA VAL A 236 -5.90 -23.45 1.62
C VAL A 236 -4.85 -23.85 2.64
N PRO A 237 -3.52 -23.79 2.37
CA PRO A 237 -2.49 -24.12 3.37
C PRO A 237 -2.54 -23.21 4.60
N TYR A 238 -2.93 -21.96 4.44
CA TYR A 238 -3.02 -20.96 5.52
C TYR A 238 -4.34 -21.04 6.30
N MET A 239 -5.33 -21.73 5.76
CA MET A 239 -6.64 -21.96 6.35
C MET A 239 -6.75 -23.33 7.06
N GLY A 240 -5.60 -23.95 7.39
CA GLY A 240 -5.58 -25.28 8.02
C GLY A 240 -6.12 -26.39 7.13
N GLY A 241 -5.95 -26.28 5.81
CA GLY A 241 -6.43 -27.23 4.83
C GLY A 241 -7.93 -27.09 4.47
N LYS A 242 -8.61 -26.08 4.98
CA LYS A 242 -10.03 -25.83 4.63
C LYS A 242 -10.14 -25.34 3.18
N THR A 243 -10.97 -26.03 2.39
CA THR A 243 -11.27 -25.68 0.99
C THR A 243 -12.59 -24.92 0.84
N VAL A 244 -13.43 -24.95 1.88
CA VAL A 244 -14.76 -24.30 1.91
C VAL A 244 -15.03 -23.71 3.30
N ILE A 245 -15.59 -22.53 3.34
CA ILE A 245 -16.19 -21.89 4.52
C ILE A 245 -17.71 -22.10 4.39
N ASN A 246 -18.31 -22.86 5.32
CA ASN A 246 -19.74 -23.17 5.26
C ASN A 246 -20.57 -21.94 5.61
N ALA A 247 -21.76 -21.84 5.01
CA ALA A 247 -22.76 -20.86 5.42
C ALA A 247 -23.16 -21.07 6.90
N VAL A 248 -23.33 -19.97 7.61
CA VAL A 248 -23.91 -20.01 8.97
C VAL A 248 -25.42 -20.18 8.80
N LYS A 249 -25.96 -21.25 9.41
CA LYS A 249 -27.42 -21.51 9.43
C LYS A 249 -28.12 -20.58 10.41
#